data_597b2a60dfb5442bc7db57248ae019ec
#
_entry.id   597b2a60dfb5442bc7db57248ae019ec
#
_cell.length_a   1.000
_cell.length_b   1.000
_cell.length_c   1.000
_cell.angle_alpha   90.00
_cell.angle_beta   90.00
_cell.angle_gamma   90.00
#
_symmetry.space_group_name_H-M   'P 1'
#
loop_
_entity.id
_entity.type
_entity.pdbx_description
1 polymer ?
#
loop_
_entity_poly.entity_id
_entity_poly.type
_entity_poly.pdbx_seq_one_letter_code
_entity_poly.pdbx_strand_id
1 'polypeptide(L)'
;MRISEGTRAIVTGASKGIGRALAQALHARGATVGLAARSESELAALADSLGARAIVLPCDVADAASVAGAVERFAAEAGGLEVAIANAGIAHYGRFEDQDPSLHDRMTSVNWLGTLHTARAALPHLRAGGGGQLVIVSSGAGLRAFPEAAVYGATKAAQRAFAEALRHELAGSGVSVTTVFPGEIVSSLHDHEKATMPAWYHGDSQAAPAAGLAAAVLAGIEADRRRVAYPREVSLLALNAVAPGLVDRLLRRLRGDSAAPRR
;
A
#
# COMPACT_ATOMS: atom_id res chain seq x y z
N MET A 1 6.15 -18.54 1.09
CA MET A 1 5.52 -19.17 -0.11
C MET A 1 6.27 -18.78 -1.38
N ARG A 2 6.20 -19.55 -2.47
CA ARG A 2 6.78 -19.16 -3.77
C ARG A 2 5.65 -18.69 -4.69
N ILE A 3 5.84 -17.54 -5.36
CA ILE A 3 4.87 -17.05 -6.34
C ILE A 3 5.14 -17.75 -7.68
N SER A 4 4.14 -18.45 -8.21
CA SER A 4 4.24 -19.28 -9.42
C SER A 4 2.87 -19.48 -10.07
N GLU A 5 2.79 -20.31 -11.11
CA GLU A 5 1.52 -20.82 -11.63
C GLU A 5 0.73 -21.50 -10.50
N GLY A 6 -0.57 -21.18 -10.42
CA GLY A 6 -1.45 -21.60 -9.33
C GLY A 6 -1.53 -20.64 -8.15
N THR A 7 -0.65 -19.62 -8.03
CA THR A 7 -0.81 -18.55 -7.05
C THR A 7 -1.98 -17.65 -7.45
N ARG A 8 -2.89 -17.38 -6.52
CA ARG A 8 -4.07 -16.52 -6.71
C ARG A 8 -3.93 -15.29 -5.83
N ALA A 9 -3.84 -14.13 -6.45
CA ALA A 9 -3.54 -12.88 -5.76
C ALA A 9 -4.54 -11.78 -6.10
N ILE A 10 -5.06 -11.06 -5.12
CA ILE A 10 -5.88 -9.86 -5.34
C ILE A 10 -5.11 -8.60 -4.95
N VAL A 11 -5.20 -7.55 -5.76
CA VAL A 11 -4.55 -6.26 -5.53
C VAL A 11 -5.59 -5.14 -5.55
N THR A 12 -5.76 -4.44 -4.43
CA THR A 12 -6.59 -3.22 -4.39
C THR A 12 -5.82 -2.00 -4.88
N GLY A 13 -6.51 -1.08 -5.59
CA GLY A 13 -5.87 0.05 -6.25
C GLY A 13 -4.99 -0.37 -7.45
N ALA A 14 -5.39 -1.42 -8.16
CA ALA A 14 -4.60 -2.03 -9.24
C ALA A 14 -4.57 -1.21 -10.54
N SER A 15 -5.44 -0.22 -10.71
CA SER A 15 -5.57 0.51 -11.98
C SER A 15 -4.33 1.35 -12.34
N LYS A 16 -3.58 1.84 -11.35
CA LYS A 16 -2.45 2.77 -11.55
C LYS A 16 -1.28 2.51 -10.59
N GLY A 17 -0.15 3.15 -10.87
CA GLY A 17 0.99 3.29 -9.97
C GLY A 17 1.51 1.98 -9.38
N ILE A 18 1.67 1.93 -8.07
CA ILE A 18 2.22 0.78 -7.35
C ILE A 18 1.33 -0.47 -7.52
N GLY A 19 0.01 -0.32 -7.41
CA GLY A 19 -0.93 -1.45 -7.55
C GLY A 19 -0.86 -2.10 -8.93
N ARG A 20 -0.77 -1.28 -9.99
CA ARG A 20 -0.57 -1.78 -11.36
C ARG A 20 0.74 -2.53 -11.50
N ALA A 21 1.84 -1.98 -10.97
CA ALA A 21 3.14 -2.62 -11.03
C ALA A 21 3.18 -3.95 -10.25
N LEU A 22 2.51 -4.02 -9.10
CA LEU A 22 2.35 -5.25 -8.32
C LEU A 22 1.55 -6.30 -9.09
N ALA A 23 0.42 -5.90 -9.69
CA ALA A 23 -0.40 -6.80 -10.51
C ALA A 23 0.38 -7.37 -11.70
N GLN A 24 1.11 -6.52 -12.42
CA GLN A 24 1.97 -6.92 -13.53
C GLN A 24 3.07 -7.90 -13.08
N ALA A 25 3.74 -7.61 -11.97
CA ALA A 25 4.81 -8.46 -11.44
C ALA A 25 4.32 -9.83 -10.98
N LEU A 26 3.14 -9.90 -10.33
CA LEU A 26 2.47 -11.14 -9.94
C LEU A 26 2.09 -11.97 -11.17
N HIS A 27 1.44 -11.33 -12.15
CA HIS A 27 1.02 -11.99 -13.39
C HIS A 27 2.21 -12.55 -14.18
N ALA A 28 3.32 -11.79 -14.26
CA ALA A 28 4.55 -12.24 -14.91
C ALA A 28 5.21 -13.46 -14.23
N ARG A 29 4.88 -13.72 -12.94
CA ARG A 29 5.30 -14.95 -12.23
C ARG A 29 4.31 -16.10 -12.39
N GLY A 30 3.27 -15.95 -13.21
CA GLY A 30 2.28 -16.98 -13.49
C GLY A 30 1.02 -16.93 -12.60
N ALA A 31 0.94 -15.98 -11.66
CA ALA A 31 -0.21 -15.87 -10.79
C ALA A 31 -1.50 -15.48 -11.55
N THR A 32 -2.65 -15.96 -11.07
CA THR A 32 -3.95 -15.39 -11.39
C THR A 32 -4.16 -14.16 -10.54
N VAL A 33 -4.47 -13.01 -11.15
CA VAL A 33 -4.50 -11.72 -10.46
C VAL A 33 -5.87 -11.06 -10.55
N GLY A 34 -6.48 -10.81 -9.38
CA GLY A 34 -7.64 -9.96 -9.22
C GLY A 34 -7.22 -8.48 -9.22
N LEU A 35 -7.73 -7.74 -10.18
CA LEU A 35 -7.47 -6.31 -10.37
C LEU A 35 -8.62 -5.52 -9.76
N ALA A 36 -8.47 -5.03 -8.52
CA ALA A 36 -9.54 -4.32 -7.82
C ALA A 36 -9.28 -2.81 -7.77
N ALA A 37 -10.18 -2.01 -8.34
CA ALA A 37 -10.21 -0.54 -8.25
C ALA A 37 -11.56 0.00 -8.72
N ARG A 38 -11.80 1.32 -8.56
CA ARG A 38 -13.07 1.96 -8.96
C ARG A 38 -13.25 2.10 -10.47
N SER A 39 -12.16 2.36 -11.20
CA SER A 39 -12.21 2.59 -12.65
C SER A 39 -12.20 1.28 -13.41
N GLU A 40 -13.37 0.80 -13.78
CA GLU A 40 -13.53 -0.44 -14.55
C GLU A 40 -12.81 -0.37 -15.90
N SER A 41 -12.87 0.77 -16.59
CA SER A 41 -12.20 0.95 -17.90
C SER A 41 -10.66 0.83 -17.79
N GLU A 42 -10.06 1.38 -16.74
CA GLU A 42 -8.61 1.25 -16.52
C GLU A 42 -8.20 -0.18 -16.14
N LEU A 43 -9.07 -0.88 -15.38
CA LEU A 43 -8.86 -2.29 -15.05
C LEU A 43 -8.99 -3.18 -16.26
N ALA A 44 -9.98 -2.94 -17.13
CA ALA A 44 -10.17 -3.68 -18.37
C ALA A 44 -8.97 -3.51 -19.31
N ALA A 45 -8.50 -2.27 -19.51
CA ALA A 45 -7.30 -2.01 -20.31
C ALA A 45 -6.04 -2.70 -19.74
N LEU A 46 -5.91 -2.77 -18.42
CA LEU A 46 -4.82 -3.52 -17.78
C LEU A 46 -4.99 -5.03 -17.99
N ALA A 47 -6.20 -5.57 -17.81
CA ALA A 47 -6.50 -6.99 -18.03
C ALA A 47 -6.23 -7.41 -19.47
N ASP A 48 -6.65 -6.59 -20.44
CA ASP A 48 -6.36 -6.83 -21.87
C ASP A 48 -4.85 -6.90 -22.16
N SER A 49 -4.07 -6.02 -21.49
CA SER A 49 -2.60 -6.01 -21.63
C SER A 49 -1.92 -7.21 -20.99
N LEU A 50 -2.52 -7.79 -19.95
CA LEU A 50 -2.02 -8.97 -19.24
C LEU A 50 -2.49 -10.28 -19.90
N GLY A 51 -3.68 -10.27 -20.50
CA GLY A 51 -4.30 -11.46 -21.07
C GLY A 51 -4.92 -12.38 -20.02
N ALA A 52 -4.93 -13.69 -20.30
CA ALA A 52 -5.48 -14.70 -19.40
C ALA A 52 -4.91 -14.60 -17.98
N ARG A 53 -5.67 -14.98 -16.97
CA ARG A 53 -5.35 -14.91 -15.53
C ARG A 53 -5.42 -13.51 -14.92
N ALA A 54 -6.05 -12.54 -15.59
CA ALA A 54 -6.36 -11.22 -15.02
C ALA A 54 -7.88 -11.08 -14.88
N ILE A 55 -8.38 -10.90 -13.64
CA ILE A 55 -9.81 -10.80 -13.35
C ILE A 55 -10.12 -9.35 -12.95
N VAL A 56 -11.03 -8.71 -13.67
CA VAL A 56 -11.46 -7.32 -13.43
C VAL A 56 -12.50 -7.29 -12.31
N LEU A 57 -12.23 -6.53 -11.27
CA LEU A 57 -13.05 -6.43 -10.05
C LEU A 57 -13.32 -4.95 -9.72
N PRO A 58 -14.36 -4.34 -10.29
CA PRO A 58 -14.76 -2.98 -9.88
C PRO A 58 -15.05 -2.96 -8.38
N CYS A 59 -14.33 -2.09 -7.63
CA CYS A 59 -14.37 -2.09 -6.19
C CYS A 59 -14.03 -0.72 -5.62
N ASP A 60 -14.87 -0.19 -4.72
CA ASP A 60 -14.53 0.94 -3.86
C ASP A 60 -14.09 0.42 -2.49
N VAL A 61 -12.82 0.63 -2.13
CA VAL A 61 -12.30 0.14 -0.84
C VAL A 61 -12.89 0.87 0.37
N ALA A 62 -13.48 2.06 0.18
CA ALA A 62 -14.19 2.76 1.23
C ALA A 62 -15.52 2.08 1.62
N ASP A 63 -16.06 1.22 0.75
CA ASP A 63 -17.27 0.44 0.99
C ASP A 63 -16.93 -1.02 1.33
N ALA A 64 -17.27 -1.44 2.54
CA ALA A 64 -17.00 -2.79 3.04
C ALA A 64 -17.71 -3.88 2.22
N ALA A 65 -18.94 -3.63 1.77
CA ALA A 65 -19.70 -4.59 0.97
C ALA A 65 -19.11 -4.75 -0.44
N SER A 66 -18.67 -3.64 -1.04
CA SER A 66 -17.97 -3.65 -2.33
C SER A 66 -16.68 -4.48 -2.28
N VAL A 67 -15.89 -4.32 -1.20
CA VAL A 67 -14.66 -5.12 -1.01
C VAL A 67 -14.97 -6.59 -0.80
N ALA A 68 -15.96 -6.90 0.07
CA ALA A 68 -16.36 -8.28 0.34
C ALA A 68 -16.81 -8.99 -0.94
N GLY A 69 -17.66 -8.34 -1.76
CA GLY A 69 -18.12 -8.88 -3.03
C GLY A 69 -17.00 -9.09 -4.04
N ALA A 70 -16.04 -8.16 -4.11
CA ALA A 70 -14.89 -8.30 -5.01
C ALA A 70 -13.97 -9.47 -4.62
N VAL A 71 -13.69 -9.63 -3.32
CA VAL A 71 -12.86 -10.74 -2.82
C VAL A 71 -13.55 -12.09 -3.00
N GLU A 72 -14.84 -12.17 -2.67
CA GLU A 72 -15.64 -13.39 -2.85
C GLU A 72 -15.70 -13.82 -4.32
N ARG A 73 -16.01 -12.86 -5.20
CA ARG A 73 -16.03 -13.12 -6.64
C ARG A 73 -14.68 -13.60 -7.15
N PHE A 74 -13.59 -12.96 -6.72
CA PHE A 74 -12.24 -13.38 -7.08
C PHE A 74 -11.96 -14.81 -6.62
N ALA A 75 -12.22 -15.11 -5.33
CA ALA A 75 -11.96 -16.42 -4.77
C ALA A 75 -12.77 -17.53 -5.47
N ALA A 76 -14.02 -17.24 -5.86
CA ALA A 76 -14.86 -18.17 -6.62
C ALA A 76 -14.32 -18.40 -8.04
N GLU A 77 -14.00 -17.32 -8.79
CA GLU A 77 -13.54 -17.43 -10.19
C GLU A 77 -12.11 -18.01 -10.27
N ALA A 78 -11.22 -17.66 -9.36
CA ALA A 78 -9.84 -18.15 -9.35
C ALA A 78 -9.67 -19.51 -8.65
N GLY A 79 -10.68 -19.95 -7.90
CA GLY A 79 -10.63 -21.18 -7.11
C GLY A 79 -9.88 -21.04 -5.78
N GLY A 80 -9.80 -19.84 -5.20
CA GLY A 80 -9.20 -19.54 -3.90
C GLY A 80 -8.39 -18.25 -3.85
N LEU A 81 -7.63 -18.05 -2.76
CA LEU A 81 -6.81 -16.86 -2.53
C LEU A 81 -5.59 -17.20 -1.67
N GLU A 82 -4.38 -16.91 -2.15
CA GLU A 82 -3.13 -17.05 -1.41
C GLU A 82 -2.48 -15.71 -1.05
N VAL A 83 -2.71 -14.65 -1.84
CA VAL A 83 -2.11 -13.35 -1.59
C VAL A 83 -3.16 -12.24 -1.69
N ALA A 84 -3.32 -11.46 -0.63
CA ALA A 84 -4.15 -10.26 -0.66
C ALA A 84 -3.28 -9.03 -0.42
N ILE A 85 -3.34 -8.05 -1.33
CA ILE A 85 -2.56 -6.81 -1.25
C ILE A 85 -3.49 -5.63 -1.05
N ALA A 86 -3.56 -5.11 0.19
CA ALA A 86 -4.21 -3.87 0.55
C ALA A 86 -3.29 -2.69 0.16
N ASN A 87 -3.43 -2.22 -1.09
CA ASN A 87 -2.58 -1.19 -1.66
C ASN A 87 -3.34 0.12 -1.94
N ALA A 88 -4.65 0.09 -2.15
CA ALA A 88 -5.42 1.29 -2.46
C ALA A 88 -5.14 2.42 -1.45
N GLY A 89 -4.93 3.62 -1.96
CA GLY A 89 -4.66 4.78 -1.13
C GLY A 89 -4.67 6.08 -1.93
N ILE A 90 -4.91 7.17 -1.22
CA ILE A 90 -4.86 8.55 -1.72
C ILE A 90 -4.03 9.40 -0.76
N ALA A 91 -3.52 10.50 -1.24
CA ALA A 91 -2.79 11.49 -0.46
C ALA A 91 -3.28 12.90 -0.79
N HIS A 92 -3.43 13.72 0.23
CA HIS A 92 -3.62 15.17 0.12
C HIS A 92 -2.65 15.84 1.09
N TYR A 93 -2.03 16.92 0.64
CA TYR A 93 -1.00 17.66 1.36
C TYR A 93 -1.44 19.08 1.64
N GLY A 94 -0.96 19.64 2.73
CA GLY A 94 -1.23 21.01 3.17
C GLY A 94 -1.21 21.11 4.69
N ARG A 95 -1.18 22.35 5.20
CA ARG A 95 -1.30 22.59 6.64
C ARG A 95 -2.64 22.08 7.12
N PHE A 96 -2.66 21.40 8.26
CA PHE A 96 -3.86 20.73 8.77
C PHE A 96 -5.07 21.66 8.90
N GLU A 97 -4.85 22.87 9.41
CA GLU A 97 -5.90 23.87 9.60
C GLU A 97 -6.46 24.46 8.31
N ASP A 98 -5.70 24.38 7.20
CA ASP A 98 -6.07 24.97 5.90
C ASP A 98 -6.74 23.96 4.96
N GLN A 99 -6.70 22.66 5.29
CA GLN A 99 -7.30 21.61 4.47
C GLN A 99 -8.81 21.50 4.70
N ASP A 100 -9.55 21.20 3.63
CA ASP A 100 -10.96 20.81 3.72
C ASP A 100 -11.10 19.50 4.55
N PRO A 101 -11.91 19.49 5.62
CA PRO A 101 -12.13 18.30 6.44
C PRO A 101 -12.60 17.07 5.66
N SER A 102 -13.33 17.26 4.56
CA SER A 102 -13.76 16.15 3.69
C SER A 102 -12.60 15.35 3.08
N LEU A 103 -11.44 15.98 2.86
CA LEU A 103 -10.23 15.31 2.41
C LEU A 103 -9.66 14.39 3.49
N HIS A 104 -9.78 14.80 4.77
CA HIS A 104 -9.37 14.00 5.92
C HIS A 104 -10.22 12.73 6.05
N ASP A 105 -11.55 12.88 5.94
CA ASP A 105 -12.50 11.78 5.97
C ASP A 105 -12.25 10.82 4.81
N ARG A 106 -12.01 11.36 3.62
CA ARG A 106 -11.73 10.56 2.43
C ARG A 106 -10.41 9.79 2.54
N MET A 107 -9.33 10.42 3.02
CA MET A 107 -8.07 9.71 3.28
C MET A 107 -8.24 8.61 4.32
N THR A 108 -9.00 8.87 5.38
CA THR A 108 -9.29 7.89 6.42
C THR A 108 -10.09 6.71 5.86
N SER A 109 -11.16 6.98 5.12
CA SER A 109 -12.02 5.95 4.54
C SER A 109 -11.26 5.08 3.53
N VAL A 110 -10.49 5.68 2.62
CA VAL A 110 -9.77 4.92 1.59
C VAL A 110 -8.54 4.21 2.17
N ASN A 111 -7.65 4.94 2.87
CA ASN A 111 -6.37 4.37 3.29
C ASN A 111 -6.53 3.43 4.47
N TRP A 112 -7.29 3.85 5.49
CA TRP A 112 -7.40 3.10 6.74
C TRP A 112 -8.54 2.11 6.72
N LEU A 113 -9.79 2.55 6.54
CA LEU A 113 -10.93 1.64 6.52
C LEU A 113 -10.85 0.67 5.34
N GLY A 114 -10.40 1.12 4.16
CA GLY A 114 -10.17 0.26 3.00
C GLY A 114 -9.16 -0.86 3.26
N THR A 115 -8.12 -0.61 4.07
CA THR A 115 -7.19 -1.66 4.52
C THR A 115 -7.89 -2.66 5.43
N LEU A 116 -8.71 -2.20 6.38
CA LEU A 116 -9.47 -3.08 7.27
C LEU A 116 -10.47 -3.94 6.49
N HIS A 117 -11.22 -3.32 5.57
CA HIS A 117 -12.19 -4.04 4.73
C HIS A 117 -11.49 -5.12 3.90
N THR A 118 -10.34 -4.80 3.27
CA THR A 118 -9.55 -5.76 2.48
C THR A 118 -9.05 -6.92 3.35
N ALA A 119 -8.48 -6.61 4.52
CA ALA A 119 -8.01 -7.65 5.44
C ALA A 119 -9.15 -8.55 5.92
N ARG A 120 -10.28 -7.94 6.35
CA ARG A 120 -11.45 -8.68 6.84
C ARG A 120 -12.03 -9.61 5.78
N ALA A 121 -12.15 -9.16 4.54
CA ALA A 121 -12.66 -9.96 3.44
C ALA A 121 -11.69 -11.09 3.04
N ALA A 122 -10.38 -10.80 3.00
CA ALA A 122 -9.40 -11.77 2.52
C ALA A 122 -9.05 -12.88 3.53
N LEU A 123 -9.02 -12.59 4.84
CA LEU A 123 -8.55 -13.52 5.87
C LEU A 123 -9.27 -14.87 5.89
N PRO A 124 -10.60 -14.98 5.73
CA PRO A 124 -11.28 -16.28 5.65
C PRO A 124 -10.76 -17.13 4.49
N HIS A 125 -10.60 -16.55 3.31
CA HIS A 125 -10.13 -17.25 2.11
C HIS A 125 -8.66 -17.65 2.22
N LEU A 126 -7.79 -16.80 2.78
CA LEU A 126 -6.39 -17.13 3.04
C LEU A 126 -6.26 -18.33 3.98
N ARG A 127 -7.08 -18.39 5.03
CA ARG A 127 -7.12 -19.54 5.96
C ARG A 127 -7.67 -20.80 5.31
N ALA A 128 -8.73 -20.68 4.51
CA ALA A 128 -9.34 -21.82 3.82
C ALA A 128 -8.38 -22.48 2.82
N GLY A 129 -7.46 -21.69 2.22
CA GLY A 129 -6.39 -22.19 1.36
C GLY A 129 -5.22 -22.88 2.09
N GLY A 130 -5.28 -23.03 3.41
CA GLY A 130 -4.21 -23.61 4.23
C GLY A 130 -3.12 -22.60 4.61
N GLY A 131 -3.33 -21.34 4.38
CA GLY A 131 -2.41 -20.24 4.68
C GLY A 131 -2.19 -19.31 3.48
N GLY A 132 -1.46 -18.21 3.71
CA GLY A 132 -1.20 -17.24 2.65
C GLY A 132 -0.59 -15.95 3.18
N GLN A 133 -0.60 -14.92 2.35
CA GLN A 133 0.05 -13.66 2.65
C GLN A 133 -0.92 -12.48 2.55
N LEU A 134 -1.09 -11.75 3.64
CA LEU A 134 -1.69 -10.43 3.63
C LEU A 134 -0.58 -9.38 3.54
N VAL A 135 -0.60 -8.56 2.49
CA VAL A 135 0.35 -7.47 2.28
C VAL A 135 -0.37 -6.14 2.47
N ILE A 136 0.17 -5.28 3.34
CA ILE A 136 -0.37 -3.95 3.62
C ILE A 136 0.62 -2.90 3.14
N VAL A 137 0.22 -2.10 2.14
CA VAL A 137 1.05 -1.03 1.59
C VAL A 137 0.83 0.26 2.39
N SER A 138 1.73 0.47 3.35
CA SER A 138 1.83 1.69 4.14
C SER A 138 2.62 2.78 3.38
N SER A 139 3.60 3.40 4.00
CA SER A 139 4.49 4.44 3.45
C SER A 139 5.66 4.68 4.40
N GLY A 140 6.73 5.30 3.93
CA GLY A 140 7.72 5.94 4.80
C GLY A 140 7.09 6.93 5.78
N ALA A 141 5.98 7.59 5.38
CA ALA A 141 5.18 8.46 6.25
C ALA A 141 4.52 7.71 7.42
N GLY A 142 4.35 6.40 7.33
CA GLY A 142 3.90 5.55 8.43
C GLY A 142 4.99 5.20 9.45
N LEU A 143 6.26 5.40 9.10
CA LEU A 143 7.41 5.28 10.00
C LEU A 143 7.73 6.60 10.69
N ARG A 144 7.58 7.71 9.97
CA ARG A 144 7.75 9.07 10.45
C ARG A 144 6.81 10.01 9.72
N ALA A 145 6.03 10.80 10.46
CA ALA A 145 5.18 11.82 9.89
C ALA A 145 6.01 13.00 9.33
N PHE A 146 5.49 13.63 8.28
CA PHE A 146 6.09 14.80 7.64
C PHE A 146 5.17 16.01 7.79
N PRO A 147 5.70 17.24 7.84
CA PRO A 147 4.89 18.46 7.78
C PRO A 147 3.96 18.41 6.56
N GLU A 148 2.80 19.02 6.68
CA GLU A 148 1.78 19.07 5.60
C GLU A 148 1.22 17.72 5.13
N ALA A 149 1.57 16.64 5.83
CA ALA A 149 1.09 15.28 5.57
C ALA A 149 0.48 14.63 6.84
N ALA A 150 -0.09 15.44 7.75
CA ALA A 150 -0.51 14.99 9.08
C ALA A 150 -1.51 13.82 9.01
N VAL A 151 -2.62 14.00 8.29
CA VAL A 151 -3.68 12.97 8.19
C VAL A 151 -3.21 11.78 7.33
N TYR A 152 -2.55 12.04 6.21
CA TYR A 152 -1.96 10.97 5.40
C TYR A 152 -0.99 10.12 6.23
N GLY A 153 -0.04 10.75 6.94
CA GLY A 153 0.91 10.05 7.81
C GLY A 153 0.23 9.25 8.92
N ALA A 154 -0.82 9.81 9.53
CA ALA A 154 -1.61 9.12 10.56
C ALA A 154 -2.29 7.86 10.01
N THR A 155 -2.91 7.91 8.81
CA THR A 155 -3.52 6.73 8.18
C THR A 155 -2.47 5.64 7.88
N LYS A 156 -1.28 6.04 7.43
CA LYS A 156 -0.17 5.12 7.14
C LYS A 156 0.46 4.54 8.41
N ALA A 157 0.52 5.30 9.50
CA ALA A 157 0.94 4.80 10.81
C ALA A 157 -0.07 3.81 11.39
N ALA A 158 -1.37 4.07 11.23
CA ALA A 158 -2.43 3.14 11.63
C ALA A 158 -2.31 1.79 10.92
N GLN A 159 -2.06 1.78 9.61
CA GLN A 159 -1.81 0.55 8.84
C GLN A 159 -0.60 -0.24 9.40
N ARG A 160 0.49 0.43 9.77
CA ARG A 160 1.66 -0.20 10.39
C ARG A 160 1.31 -0.85 11.73
N ALA A 161 0.67 -0.09 12.63
CA ALA A 161 0.30 -0.58 13.96
C ALA A 161 -0.67 -1.78 13.87
N PHE A 162 -1.68 -1.69 12.99
CA PHE A 162 -2.60 -2.79 12.71
C PHE A 162 -1.88 -4.06 12.23
N ALA A 163 -0.98 -3.92 11.26
CA ALA A 163 -0.21 -5.05 10.76
C ALA A 163 0.67 -5.69 11.84
N GLU A 164 1.21 -4.90 12.76
CA GLU A 164 2.01 -5.40 13.90
C GLU A 164 1.17 -6.23 14.85
N ALA A 165 -0.02 -5.75 15.23
CA ALA A 165 -0.95 -6.49 16.09
C ALA A 165 -1.47 -7.76 15.41
N LEU A 166 -1.91 -7.62 14.14
CA LEU A 166 -2.50 -8.72 13.39
C LEU A 166 -1.54 -9.91 13.20
N ARG A 167 -0.22 -9.68 13.12
CA ARG A 167 0.77 -10.76 13.08
C ARG A 167 0.72 -11.67 14.31
N HIS A 168 0.48 -11.08 15.48
CA HIS A 168 0.37 -11.87 16.72
C HIS A 168 -0.94 -12.64 16.76
N GLU A 169 -2.04 -12.04 16.31
CA GLU A 169 -3.37 -12.69 16.26
C GLU A 169 -3.41 -13.85 15.25
N LEU A 170 -2.62 -13.76 14.18
CA LEU A 170 -2.55 -14.77 13.13
C LEU A 170 -1.45 -15.83 13.35
N ALA A 171 -0.73 -15.76 14.47
CA ALA A 171 0.31 -16.74 14.78
C ALA A 171 -0.27 -18.16 14.79
N GLY A 172 0.35 -19.08 14.06
CA GLY A 172 -0.11 -20.47 13.92
C GLY A 172 -1.27 -20.70 12.95
N SER A 173 -1.84 -19.64 12.33
CA SER A 173 -2.95 -19.78 11.37
C SER A 173 -2.51 -20.12 9.94
N GLY A 174 -1.21 -20.15 9.66
CA GLY A 174 -0.66 -20.28 8.31
C GLY A 174 -0.69 -18.96 7.50
N VAL A 175 -1.31 -17.90 8.02
CA VAL A 175 -1.38 -16.60 7.34
C VAL A 175 -0.31 -15.67 7.87
N SER A 176 0.54 -15.18 6.99
CA SER A 176 1.57 -14.17 7.29
C SER A 176 1.15 -12.76 6.90
N VAL A 177 1.75 -11.75 7.53
CA VAL A 177 1.47 -10.34 7.25
C VAL A 177 2.76 -9.59 6.93
N THR A 178 2.85 -9.03 5.73
CA THR A 178 3.94 -8.14 5.30
C THR A 178 3.47 -6.69 5.27
N THR A 179 4.22 -5.78 5.91
CA THR A 179 4.01 -4.34 5.77
C THR A 179 5.05 -3.76 4.81
N VAL A 180 4.58 -3.03 3.80
CA VAL A 180 5.43 -2.37 2.81
C VAL A 180 5.53 -0.88 3.13
N PHE A 181 6.74 -0.33 3.07
CA PHE A 181 7.03 1.07 3.31
C PHE A 181 7.69 1.67 2.06
N PRO A 182 6.89 2.11 1.07
CA PRO A 182 7.41 2.87 -0.05
C PRO A 182 7.97 4.22 0.40
N GLY A 183 9.08 4.66 -0.22
CA GLY A 183 9.50 6.06 -0.24
C GLY A 183 8.80 6.82 -1.37
N GLU A 184 9.52 7.74 -1.99
CA GLU A 184 9.03 8.39 -3.21
C GLU A 184 9.11 7.38 -4.37
N ILE A 185 7.94 7.07 -4.93
CA ILE A 185 7.80 6.10 -6.03
C ILE A 185 7.11 6.80 -7.20
N VAL A 186 7.64 6.63 -8.39
CA VAL A 186 7.00 7.09 -9.63
C VAL A 186 5.60 6.49 -9.72
N SER A 187 4.58 7.31 -9.52
CA SER A 187 3.18 6.88 -9.50
C SER A 187 2.25 8.07 -9.73
N SER A 188 1.01 7.80 -10.07
CA SER A 188 -0.05 8.82 -10.21
C SER A 188 -0.66 9.27 -8.87
N LEU A 189 -0.10 8.86 -7.73
CA LEU A 189 -0.64 9.18 -6.40
C LEU A 189 -0.70 10.70 -6.17
N HIS A 190 0.27 11.43 -6.70
CA HIS A 190 0.44 12.87 -6.51
C HIS A 190 0.00 13.71 -7.71
N ASP A 191 -0.52 13.12 -8.78
CA ASP A 191 -0.85 13.84 -10.02
C ASP A 191 -1.86 14.99 -9.80
N HIS A 192 -2.80 14.81 -8.88
CA HIS A 192 -3.80 15.80 -8.53
C HIS A 192 -3.33 16.88 -7.54
N GLU A 193 -2.14 16.71 -6.95
CA GLU A 193 -1.57 17.60 -5.93
C GLU A 193 -0.30 18.32 -6.40
N LYS A 194 0.10 18.16 -7.67
CA LYS A 194 1.38 18.70 -8.18
C LYS A 194 1.58 20.19 -7.93
N ALA A 195 0.48 20.97 -7.92
CA ALA A 195 0.53 22.41 -7.67
C ALA A 195 0.68 22.80 -6.19
N THR A 196 0.36 21.86 -5.27
CA THR A 196 0.31 22.10 -3.81
C THR A 196 1.29 21.22 -3.05
N MET A 197 2.20 20.56 -3.77
CA MET A 197 3.17 19.66 -3.14
C MET A 197 4.06 20.39 -2.14
N PRO A 198 4.29 19.82 -0.94
CA PRO A 198 5.19 20.39 0.05
C PRO A 198 6.62 20.57 -0.46
N ALA A 199 7.31 21.59 0.04
CA ALA A 199 8.70 21.89 -0.35
C ALA A 199 9.70 20.75 -0.09
N TRP A 200 9.36 19.78 0.77
CA TRP A 200 10.19 18.60 1.03
C TRP A 200 10.01 17.49 -0.01
N TYR A 201 9.01 17.57 -0.88
CA TYR A 201 8.81 16.61 -1.95
C TYR A 201 9.66 17.00 -3.16
N HIS A 202 10.52 16.09 -3.60
CA HIS A 202 11.48 16.36 -4.68
C HIS A 202 10.97 15.96 -6.08
N GLY A 203 9.74 15.45 -6.15
CA GLY A 203 9.12 15.08 -7.43
C GLY A 203 9.68 13.81 -8.07
N ASP A 204 9.21 13.53 -9.29
CA ASP A 204 9.53 12.29 -10.01
C ASP A 204 11.02 12.11 -10.35
N SER A 205 11.83 13.19 -10.33
CA SER A 205 13.27 13.14 -10.68
C SER A 205 14.12 12.31 -9.71
N GLN A 206 13.66 12.13 -8.47
CA GLN A 206 14.32 11.31 -7.45
C GLN A 206 13.49 10.08 -7.04
N ALA A 207 12.29 9.94 -7.60
CA ALA A 207 11.40 8.85 -7.26
C ALA A 207 11.90 7.51 -7.84
N ALA A 208 11.84 6.48 -7.02
CA ALA A 208 12.22 5.14 -7.42
C ALA A 208 11.14 4.50 -8.32
N PRO A 209 11.51 3.61 -9.26
CA PRO A 209 10.54 2.98 -10.15
C PRO A 209 9.58 2.03 -9.41
N ALA A 210 8.29 2.08 -9.74
CA ALA A 210 7.27 1.21 -9.17
C ALA A 210 7.56 -0.29 -9.42
N ALA A 211 8.17 -0.63 -10.56
CA ALA A 211 8.60 -1.99 -10.87
C ALA A 211 9.64 -2.53 -9.88
N GLY A 212 10.58 -1.68 -9.43
CA GLY A 212 11.57 -2.04 -8.42
C GLY A 212 10.93 -2.31 -7.05
N LEU A 213 9.95 -1.48 -6.66
CA LEU A 213 9.15 -1.75 -5.46
C LEU A 213 8.38 -3.06 -5.58
N ALA A 214 7.71 -3.31 -6.72
CA ALA A 214 6.98 -4.56 -6.93
C ALA A 214 7.89 -5.78 -6.80
N ALA A 215 9.06 -5.76 -7.42
CA ALA A 215 10.06 -6.83 -7.27
C ALA A 215 10.48 -7.05 -5.81
N ALA A 216 10.72 -5.96 -5.06
CA ALA A 216 11.07 -6.04 -3.63
C ALA A 216 9.93 -6.63 -2.79
N VAL A 217 8.67 -6.29 -3.11
CA VAL A 217 7.49 -6.84 -2.42
C VAL A 217 7.35 -8.34 -2.69
N LEU A 218 7.46 -8.78 -3.95
CA LEU A 218 7.38 -10.20 -4.29
C LEU A 218 8.48 -11.00 -3.58
N ALA A 219 9.71 -10.50 -3.60
CA ALA A 219 10.82 -11.12 -2.85
C ALA A 219 10.56 -11.14 -1.33
N GLY A 220 9.87 -10.12 -0.81
CA GLY A 220 9.45 -10.05 0.59
C GLY A 220 8.39 -11.12 0.93
N ILE A 221 7.41 -11.32 0.06
CA ILE A 221 6.38 -12.36 0.18
C ILE A 221 7.05 -13.75 0.18
N GLU A 222 7.92 -14.02 -0.80
CA GLU A 222 8.59 -15.32 -0.93
C GLU A 222 9.49 -15.66 0.27
N ALA A 223 10.14 -14.65 0.85
CA ALA A 223 10.99 -14.79 2.03
C ALA A 223 10.26 -14.62 3.37
N ASP A 224 8.94 -14.51 3.37
CA ASP A 224 8.08 -14.27 4.54
C ASP A 224 8.55 -13.09 5.41
N ARG A 225 8.91 -11.98 4.77
CA ARG A 225 9.41 -10.80 5.47
C ARG A 225 8.28 -10.04 6.13
N ARG A 226 8.45 -9.71 7.40
CA ARG A 226 7.50 -8.85 8.14
C ARG A 226 7.44 -7.43 7.60
N ARG A 227 8.55 -6.94 7.01
CA ARG A 227 8.68 -5.55 6.51
C ARG A 227 9.46 -5.53 5.20
N VAL A 228 9.00 -4.71 4.27
CA VAL A 228 9.69 -4.37 3.02
C VAL A 228 9.76 -2.85 2.92
N ALA A 229 10.96 -2.28 2.92
CA ALA A 229 11.18 -0.86 2.66
C ALA A 229 11.83 -0.70 1.27
N TYR A 230 11.35 0.27 0.49
CA TYR A 230 11.92 0.54 -0.83
C TYR A 230 11.78 2.02 -1.21
N PRO A 231 12.87 2.69 -1.59
CA PRO A 231 14.27 2.21 -1.48
C PRO A 231 14.63 1.80 -0.03
N ARG A 232 15.73 1.05 0.13
CA ARG A 232 16.09 0.47 1.45
C ARG A 232 16.34 1.52 2.53
N GLU A 233 16.76 2.71 2.15
CA GLU A 233 17.03 3.85 3.02
C GLU A 233 15.79 4.30 3.79
N VAL A 234 14.60 4.05 3.28
CA VAL A 234 13.31 4.32 3.96
C VAL A 234 13.24 3.64 5.33
N SER A 235 13.91 2.49 5.48
CA SER A 235 13.98 1.80 6.77
C SER A 235 14.62 2.63 7.88
N LEU A 236 15.48 3.60 7.53
CA LEU A 236 16.13 4.50 8.50
C LEU A 236 15.13 5.42 9.19
N LEU A 237 13.98 5.70 8.57
CA LEU A 237 12.90 6.48 9.19
C LEU A 237 12.34 5.80 10.45
N ALA A 238 12.52 4.49 10.60
CA ALA A 238 12.12 3.76 11.80
C ALA A 238 12.93 4.19 13.04
N LEU A 239 14.12 4.76 12.88
CA LEU A 239 14.92 5.33 13.97
C LEU A 239 14.18 6.46 14.69
N ASN A 240 13.19 7.07 14.05
CA ASN A 240 12.33 8.08 14.68
C ASN A 240 11.62 7.57 15.93
N ALA A 241 11.33 6.27 16.03
CA ALA A 241 10.70 5.69 17.22
C ALA A 241 11.62 5.68 18.45
N VAL A 242 12.95 5.68 18.25
CA VAL A 242 13.94 5.58 19.34
C VAL A 242 14.63 6.92 19.60
N ALA A 243 14.86 7.70 18.56
CA ALA A 243 15.62 8.96 18.63
C ALA A 243 14.98 10.08 17.79
N PRO A 244 13.74 10.52 18.09
CA PRO A 244 13.00 11.47 17.25
C PRO A 244 13.75 12.79 17.06
N GLY A 245 14.33 13.35 18.13
CA GLY A 245 15.08 14.62 18.06
C GLY A 245 16.37 14.56 17.22
N LEU A 246 16.99 13.38 17.11
CA LEU A 246 18.15 13.18 16.23
C LEU A 246 17.68 13.10 14.76
N VAL A 247 16.64 12.33 14.49
CA VAL A 247 16.05 12.21 13.14
C VAL A 247 15.54 13.56 12.65
N ASP A 248 14.89 14.35 13.51
CA ASP A 248 14.45 15.71 13.20
C ASP A 248 15.60 16.65 12.84
N ARG A 249 16.70 16.59 13.60
CA ARG A 249 17.90 17.39 13.30
C ARG A 249 18.51 17.01 11.96
N LEU A 250 18.65 15.70 11.72
CA LEU A 250 19.22 15.18 10.47
C LEU A 250 18.38 15.60 9.26
N LEU A 251 17.08 15.41 9.33
CA LEU A 251 16.17 15.76 8.23
C LEU A 251 16.10 17.27 7.97
N ARG A 252 16.13 18.10 9.00
CA ARG A 252 16.24 19.55 8.84
C ARG A 252 17.53 19.95 8.11
N ARG A 253 18.66 19.34 8.46
CA ARG A 253 19.93 19.59 7.76
C ARG A 253 19.88 19.18 6.29
N LEU A 254 19.29 18.02 6.00
CA LEU A 254 19.18 17.51 4.63
C LEU A 254 18.22 18.36 3.77
N ARG A 255 17.22 19.00 4.37
CA ARG A 255 16.25 19.88 3.69
C ARG A 255 16.71 21.33 3.52
N GLY A 256 17.82 21.69 4.11
CA GLY A 256 18.28 23.09 4.11
C GLY A 256 17.44 24.03 4.98
N ASP A 257 16.55 23.50 5.82
CA ASP A 257 15.71 24.28 6.74
C ASP A 257 16.56 24.81 7.91
N SER A 258 17.08 26.03 7.75
CA SER A 258 17.76 26.78 8.82
C SER A 258 16.79 27.47 9.79
N ALA A 259 15.48 27.34 9.60
CA ALA A 259 14.49 27.95 10.47
C ALA A 259 14.38 27.18 11.81
N ALA A 260 14.79 27.82 12.90
CA ALA A 260 14.55 27.38 14.26
C ALA A 260 13.02 27.24 14.51
N PRO A 261 12.57 26.26 15.31
CA PRO A 261 11.18 26.19 15.70
C PRO A 261 10.82 27.50 16.43
N ARG A 262 9.82 28.22 15.95
CA ARG A 262 9.16 29.22 16.79
C ARG A 262 8.56 28.46 17.98
N ARG A 263 9.02 28.82 19.17
CA ARG A 263 8.54 28.29 20.45
C ARG A 263 7.08 28.64 20.66
#